data_1c3beffd6e011464317a9af2e1c0fad0
#
_entry.id   1c3beffd6e011464317a9af2e1c0fad0
#
_cell.length_a   1.000
_cell.length_b   1.000
_cell.length_c   1.000
_cell.angle_alpha   90.00
_cell.angle_beta   90.00
_cell.angle_gamma   90.00
#
_symmetry.space_group_name_H-M   'P 1'
#
loop_
_entity.id
_entity.type
_entity.pdbx_description
1 polymer ?
#
loop_
_entity_poly.entity_id
_entity_poly.type
_entity_poly.pdbx_seq_one_letter_code
_entity_poly.pdbx_strand_id
1 'polypeptide(L)'
;PQGLLSVQASTVSHTALTTYSVISRTLSEVFNNVFPSVAHIPFFAMLWGFCLATNDIDPAQISSEEIDRRISERVTRELRYYDGITHQALFNVPKYVRKALKEQTHINMDNNPLMEQFPGLSEKD
;
A
#
# COMPACT_ATOMS: atom_id res chain seq x y z
N PRO A 1 5.96 5.71 20.38
CA PRO A 1 5.47 6.84 19.57
C PRO A 1 4.34 6.38 18.67
N GLN A 2 3.18 7.00 18.80
CA GLN A 2 2.00 6.73 18.00
C GLN A 2 2.16 7.41 16.63
N GLY A 3 2.81 6.75 15.69
CA GLY A 3 3.02 7.26 14.34
C GLY A 3 2.39 6.37 13.28
N LEU A 4 1.94 7.00 12.19
CA LEU A 4 1.48 6.37 10.97
C LEU A 4 2.39 6.77 9.83
N LEU A 5 2.84 5.80 9.06
CA LEU A 5 3.53 6.02 7.79
C LEU A 5 2.62 5.55 6.65
N SER A 6 2.34 6.42 5.69
CA SER A 6 1.67 6.05 4.45
C SER A 6 2.65 6.20 3.28
N VAL A 7 2.83 5.14 2.54
CA VAL A 7 3.78 5.09 1.42
C VAL A 7 3.06 4.70 0.14
N GLN A 8 3.31 5.46 -0.92
CA GLN A 8 2.98 5.05 -2.28
C GLN A 8 3.99 3.97 -2.71
N ALA A 9 3.53 2.78 -3.06
CA ALA A 9 4.37 1.59 -3.15
C ALA A 9 4.39 0.93 -4.54
N SER A 10 4.19 1.70 -5.60
CA SER A 10 4.25 1.25 -6.99
C SER A 10 2.97 0.56 -7.50
N THR A 11 3.02 0.08 -8.74
CA THR A 11 1.91 -0.63 -9.39
C THR A 11 1.66 -2.00 -8.76
N VAL A 12 0.41 -2.44 -8.79
CA VAL A 12 0.01 -3.80 -8.41
C VAL A 12 -0.44 -4.63 -9.61
N SER A 13 0.07 -4.30 -10.80
CA SER A 13 -0.08 -5.17 -11.96
C SER A 13 0.49 -6.57 -11.67
N HIS A 14 -0.20 -7.63 -12.10
CA HIS A 14 0.25 -9.00 -11.83
C HIS A 14 1.62 -9.33 -12.45
N THR A 15 2.08 -8.53 -13.42
CA THR A 15 3.41 -8.64 -14.06
C THR A 15 4.48 -7.77 -13.40
N ALA A 16 4.14 -6.93 -12.42
CA ALA A 16 5.06 -5.95 -11.84
C ALA A 16 4.77 -5.73 -10.34
N LEU A 17 4.73 -6.82 -9.55
CA LEU A 17 4.46 -6.80 -8.12
C LEU A 17 5.70 -6.70 -7.24
N THR A 18 6.90 -6.82 -7.82
CA THR A 18 8.14 -6.93 -7.05
C THR A 18 8.35 -5.72 -6.15
N THR A 19 8.32 -4.52 -6.70
CA THR A 19 8.56 -3.29 -5.92
C THR A 19 7.55 -3.13 -4.80
N TYR A 20 6.27 -3.34 -5.09
CA TYR A 20 5.21 -3.26 -4.08
C TYR A 20 5.43 -4.24 -2.91
N SER A 21 5.71 -5.49 -3.24
CA SER A 21 5.90 -6.53 -2.22
C SER A 21 7.19 -6.33 -1.42
N VAL A 22 8.27 -5.85 -2.05
CA VAL A 22 9.54 -5.53 -1.36
C VAL A 22 9.37 -4.35 -0.42
N ILE A 23 8.67 -3.28 -0.82
CA ILE A 23 8.38 -2.15 0.06
C ILE A 23 7.59 -2.62 1.27
N SER A 24 6.53 -3.40 1.07
CA SER A 24 5.72 -3.95 2.15
C SER A 24 6.55 -4.83 3.10
N ARG A 25 7.40 -5.70 2.53
CA ARG A 25 8.29 -6.58 3.32
C ARG A 25 9.31 -5.77 4.13
N THR A 26 9.90 -4.75 3.52
CA THR A 26 10.89 -3.89 4.19
C THR A 26 10.26 -3.11 5.34
N LEU A 27 9.05 -2.58 5.15
CA LEU A 27 8.33 -1.90 6.22
C LEU A 27 8.02 -2.82 7.40
N SER A 28 7.79 -4.11 7.15
CA SER A 28 7.53 -5.11 8.20
C SER A 28 8.73 -5.40 9.10
N GLU A 29 9.93 -4.99 8.72
CA GLU A 29 11.11 -5.07 9.59
C GLU A 29 11.17 -3.94 10.63
N VAL A 30 10.44 -2.86 10.40
CA VAL A 30 10.49 -1.66 11.23
C VAL A 30 9.20 -1.45 12.02
N PHE A 31 8.06 -1.80 11.44
CA PHE A 31 6.74 -1.61 12.02
C PHE A 31 6.11 -2.95 12.41
N ASN A 32 5.41 -2.96 13.54
CA ASN A 32 4.67 -4.15 14.00
C ASN A 32 3.56 -4.57 13.04
N ASN A 33 2.95 -3.59 12.37
CA ASN A 33 1.82 -3.80 11.48
C ASN A 33 2.03 -3.04 10.16
N VAL A 34 1.87 -3.75 9.04
CA VAL A 34 1.84 -3.16 7.70
C VAL A 34 0.56 -3.60 7.01
N PHE A 35 -0.21 -2.63 6.55
CA PHE A 35 -1.50 -2.83 5.90
C PHE A 35 -1.38 -2.43 4.42
N PRO A 36 -1.17 -3.41 3.55
CA PRO A 36 -1.20 -3.19 2.11
C PRO A 36 -2.60 -2.80 1.66
N SER A 37 -2.68 -1.81 0.79
CA SER A 37 -3.94 -1.37 0.18
C SER A 37 -3.75 -1.04 -1.28
N VAL A 38 -4.85 -1.04 -2.04
CA VAL A 38 -4.84 -0.75 -3.47
C VAL A 38 -5.95 0.23 -3.83
N ALA A 39 -5.65 1.13 -4.74
CA ALA A 39 -6.64 2.04 -5.32
C ALA A 39 -6.39 2.21 -6.81
N HIS A 40 -7.47 2.41 -7.58
CA HIS A 40 -7.33 2.82 -8.97
C HIS A 40 -6.97 4.31 -9.00
N ILE A 41 -5.83 4.62 -9.59
CA ILE A 41 -5.40 6.01 -9.78
C ILE A 41 -5.59 6.37 -11.26
N PRO A 42 -6.58 7.19 -11.61
CA PRO A 42 -6.91 7.49 -13.00
C PRO A 42 -5.74 8.05 -13.80
N PHE A 43 -4.89 8.85 -13.18
CA PHE A 43 -3.70 9.41 -13.82
C PHE A 43 -2.70 8.34 -14.26
N PHE A 44 -2.56 7.27 -13.49
CA PHE A 44 -1.69 6.14 -13.83
C PHE A 44 -2.39 5.08 -14.68
N ALA A 45 -3.69 5.22 -14.90
CA ALA A 45 -4.54 4.28 -15.67
C ALA A 45 -4.44 2.82 -15.17
N MET A 46 -4.12 2.60 -13.89
CA MET A 46 -3.94 1.25 -13.32
C MET A 46 -4.20 1.23 -11.81
N LEU A 47 -4.29 0.02 -11.26
CA LEU A 47 -4.27 -0.20 -9.83
C LEU A 47 -2.90 0.16 -9.27
N TRP A 48 -2.91 0.96 -8.23
CA TRP A 48 -1.71 1.41 -7.54
C TRP A 48 -1.71 0.95 -6.09
N GLY A 49 -0.54 0.51 -5.64
CA GLY A 49 -0.34 -0.02 -4.31
C GLY A 49 0.08 1.06 -3.32
N PHE A 50 -0.45 0.97 -2.13
CA PHE A 50 -0.06 1.77 -0.97
C PHE A 50 0.19 0.85 0.21
N CYS A 51 1.07 1.26 1.11
CA CYS A 51 1.26 0.60 2.39
C CYS A 51 1.04 1.61 3.51
N LEU A 52 0.20 1.24 4.47
CA LEU A 52 0.07 1.94 5.73
C LEU A 52 0.81 1.13 6.80
N ALA A 53 1.78 1.75 7.47
CA ALA A 53 2.58 1.10 8.50
C ALA A 53 2.42 1.80 9.84
N THR A 54 2.27 1.02 10.91
CA THR A 54 2.02 1.52 12.27
C THR A 54 2.38 0.48 13.31
N ASN A 55 2.57 0.90 14.57
CA ASN A 55 2.83 -0.02 15.66
C ASN A 55 1.58 -0.33 16.50
N ASP A 56 0.54 0.50 16.44
CA ASP A 56 -0.53 0.49 17.45
C ASP A 56 -1.95 0.36 16.88
N ILE A 57 -2.17 0.68 15.61
CA ILE A 57 -3.52 0.81 15.04
C ILE A 57 -3.73 -0.21 13.93
N ASP A 58 -4.87 -0.88 13.92
CA ASP A 58 -5.35 -1.65 12.78
C ASP A 58 -6.45 -0.86 12.05
N PRO A 59 -6.12 -0.23 10.91
CA PRO A 59 -7.10 0.56 10.15
C PRO A 59 -8.22 -0.29 9.56
N ALA A 60 -7.97 -1.56 9.27
CA ALA A 60 -8.98 -2.46 8.71
C ALA A 60 -10.09 -2.84 9.72
N GLN A 61 -9.83 -2.66 11.02
CA GLN A 61 -10.83 -2.90 12.09
C GLN A 61 -11.69 -1.68 12.41
N ILE A 62 -11.42 -0.52 11.82
CA ILE A 62 -12.25 0.67 12.02
C ILE A 62 -13.51 0.51 11.18
N SER A 63 -14.70 0.57 11.81
CA SER A 63 -15.96 0.38 11.09
C SER A 63 -16.25 1.49 10.07
N SER A 64 -17.08 1.19 9.08
CA SER A 64 -17.50 2.17 8.07
C SER A 64 -18.18 3.38 8.71
N GLU A 65 -19.03 3.14 9.69
CA GLU A 65 -19.76 4.19 10.43
C GLU A 65 -18.79 5.11 11.19
N GLU A 66 -17.76 4.54 11.81
CA GLU A 66 -16.75 5.32 12.53
C GLU A 66 -15.90 6.17 11.56
N ILE A 67 -15.57 5.63 10.38
CA ILE A 67 -14.88 6.40 9.33
C ILE A 67 -15.76 7.57 8.88
N ASP A 68 -17.04 7.32 8.57
CA ASP A 68 -17.97 8.36 8.11
C ASP A 68 -18.19 9.43 9.18
N ARG A 69 -18.29 9.03 10.47
CA ARG A 69 -18.34 9.97 11.57
C ARG A 69 -17.10 10.87 11.63
N ARG A 70 -15.90 10.29 11.52
CA ARG A 70 -14.64 11.07 11.52
C ARG A 70 -14.55 12.02 10.33
N ILE A 71 -15.00 11.58 9.16
CA ILE A 71 -15.06 12.44 7.97
C ILE A 71 -15.99 13.62 8.23
N SER A 72 -17.20 13.39 8.72
CA SER A 72 -18.17 14.44 8.98
C SER A 72 -17.69 15.49 10.01
N GLU A 73 -16.87 15.08 10.97
CA GLU A 73 -16.33 15.95 12.01
C GLU A 73 -15.09 16.75 11.57
N ARG A 74 -14.29 16.21 10.64
CA ARG A 74 -12.95 16.74 10.32
C ARG A 74 -12.83 17.32 8.94
N VAL A 75 -13.72 16.98 8.02
CA VAL A 75 -13.67 17.39 6.62
C VAL A 75 -14.85 18.27 6.29
N THR A 76 -14.58 19.50 5.88
CA THR A 76 -15.61 20.50 5.60
C THR A 76 -16.21 20.42 4.20
N ARG A 77 -15.61 19.61 3.31
CA ARG A 77 -16.08 19.45 1.94
C ARG A 77 -16.43 17.98 1.68
N GLU A 78 -17.39 17.75 0.80
CA GLU A 78 -17.71 16.42 0.34
C GLU A 78 -16.49 15.75 -0.31
N LEU A 79 -16.18 14.52 0.13
CA LEU A 79 -15.17 13.67 -0.49
C LEU A 79 -15.83 12.89 -1.63
N ARG A 80 -15.26 12.94 -2.82
CA ARG A 80 -15.81 12.29 -4.02
C ARG A 80 -15.41 10.82 -4.17
N TYR A 81 -14.42 10.38 -3.45
CA TYR A 81 -13.85 9.03 -3.60
C TYR A 81 -13.91 8.21 -2.31
N TYR A 82 -13.73 8.84 -1.17
CA TYR A 82 -13.47 8.14 0.08
C TYR A 82 -14.60 8.30 1.09
N ASP A 83 -15.07 7.17 1.58
CA ASP A 83 -16.05 7.00 2.65
C ASP A 83 -15.75 5.72 3.46
N GLY A 84 -16.59 5.37 4.41
CA GLY A 84 -16.40 4.18 5.22
C GLY A 84 -16.43 2.87 4.44
N ILE A 85 -17.26 2.76 3.41
CA ILE A 85 -17.34 1.57 2.55
C ILE A 85 -16.06 1.44 1.72
N THR A 86 -15.62 2.53 1.12
CA THR A 86 -14.37 2.58 0.35
C THR A 86 -13.17 2.25 1.23
N HIS A 87 -13.14 2.74 2.47
CA HIS A 87 -12.12 2.40 3.45
C HIS A 87 -11.95 0.88 3.62
N GLN A 88 -13.04 0.17 3.85
CA GLN A 88 -13.02 -1.28 4.00
C GLN A 88 -12.54 -2.00 2.72
N ALA A 89 -12.95 -1.51 1.57
CA ALA A 89 -12.56 -2.09 0.28
C ALA A 89 -11.07 -1.96 -0.02
N LEU A 90 -10.43 -0.85 0.37
CA LEU A 90 -9.02 -0.58 0.08
C LEU A 90 -8.06 -1.62 0.66
N PHE A 91 -8.38 -2.20 1.83
CA PHE A 91 -7.54 -3.20 2.50
C PHE A 91 -7.84 -4.64 2.05
N ASN A 92 -8.88 -4.86 1.26
CA ASN A 92 -9.22 -6.17 0.70
C ASN A 92 -8.48 -6.42 -0.62
N VAL A 93 -7.16 -6.45 -0.57
CA VAL A 93 -6.32 -6.59 -1.77
C VAL A 93 -6.55 -7.92 -2.50
N PRO A 94 -6.42 -7.98 -3.84
CA PRO A 94 -6.64 -9.18 -4.65
C PRO A 94 -5.81 -10.38 -4.21
N LYS A 95 -6.30 -11.59 -4.50
CA LYS A 95 -5.64 -12.85 -4.09
C LYS A 95 -4.20 -12.96 -4.59
N TYR A 96 -3.94 -12.56 -5.85
CA TYR A 96 -2.59 -12.62 -6.43
C TYR A 96 -1.63 -11.64 -5.73
N VAL A 97 -2.12 -10.48 -5.28
CA VAL A 97 -1.36 -9.52 -4.49
C VAL A 97 -1.02 -10.12 -3.12
N ARG A 98 -2.02 -10.67 -2.41
CA ARG A 98 -1.78 -11.33 -1.10
C ARG A 98 -0.74 -12.45 -1.20
N LYS A 99 -0.76 -13.22 -2.32
CA LYS A 99 0.23 -14.27 -2.57
C LYS A 99 1.62 -13.67 -2.71
N ALA A 100 1.79 -12.67 -3.56
CA ALA A 100 3.08 -12.01 -3.77
C ALA A 100 3.66 -11.39 -2.48
N LEU A 101 2.81 -10.74 -1.68
CA LEU A 101 3.20 -10.19 -0.38
C LEU A 101 3.68 -11.26 0.59
N LYS A 102 3.00 -12.42 0.64
CA LYS A 102 3.35 -13.53 1.52
C LYS A 102 4.65 -14.22 1.12
N GLU A 103 4.93 -14.32 -0.17
CA GLU A 103 6.10 -15.01 -0.72
C GLU A 103 7.35 -14.13 -0.78
N GLN A 104 7.22 -12.82 -0.57
CA GLN A 104 8.34 -11.88 -0.64
C GLN A 104 9.29 -12.03 0.55
N THR A 105 10.57 -12.25 0.24
CA THR A 105 11.64 -12.39 1.25
C THR A 105 12.68 -11.28 1.17
N HIS A 106 12.75 -10.55 0.05
CA HIS A 106 13.73 -9.49 -0.13
C HIS A 106 13.41 -8.28 0.77
N ILE A 107 14.40 -7.83 1.52
CA ILE A 107 14.39 -6.61 2.31
C ILE A 107 15.29 -5.61 1.60
N ASN A 108 14.74 -4.44 1.28
CA ASN A 108 15.49 -3.39 0.63
C ASN A 108 16.40 -2.68 1.65
N MET A 109 17.71 -2.73 1.43
CA MET A 109 18.74 -2.17 2.32
C MET A 109 19.82 -1.46 1.49
N ASP A 110 20.55 -0.53 2.09
CA ASP A 110 21.61 0.23 1.42
C ASP A 110 22.70 -0.66 0.79
N ASN A 111 22.99 -1.80 1.41
CA ASN A 111 23.95 -2.79 0.91
C ASN A 111 23.29 -3.90 0.05
N ASN A 112 21.98 -3.91 -0.09
CA ASN A 112 21.21 -4.84 -0.92
C ASN A 112 19.96 -4.16 -1.49
N PRO A 113 20.13 -3.12 -2.32
CA PRO A 113 18.99 -2.37 -2.86
C PRO A 113 18.23 -3.18 -3.89
N LEU A 114 16.92 -2.96 -3.96
CA LEU A 114 16.12 -3.45 -5.08
C LEU A 114 16.49 -2.68 -6.33
N MET A 115 17.03 -3.39 -7.32
CA MET A 115 17.27 -2.84 -8.65
C MET A 115 16.06 -3.13 -9.53
N GLU A 116 15.24 -2.12 -9.82
CA GLU A 116 14.20 -2.24 -10.84
C GLU A 116 14.84 -2.35 -12.21
N GLN A 117 14.66 -3.47 -12.86
CA GLN A 117 14.94 -3.59 -14.29
C GLN A 117 13.77 -2.97 -15.05
N PHE A 118 13.94 -1.77 -15.56
CA PHE A 118 13.01 -1.21 -16.53
C PHE A 118 13.20 -1.95 -17.85
N PRO A 119 12.16 -2.64 -18.38
CA PRO A 119 12.27 -3.29 -19.67
C PRO A 119 12.62 -2.23 -20.75
N GLY A 120 13.79 -2.32 -21.33
CA GLY A 120 14.27 -1.41 -22.37
C GLY A 120 15.47 -0.51 -21.97
N LEU A 121 15.87 -0.49 -20.72
CA LEU A 121 17.14 0.08 -20.29
C LEU A 121 18.13 -1.04 -19.96
N SER A 122 18.44 -1.91 -20.92
CA SER A 122 19.65 -2.71 -20.81
C SER A 122 20.82 -1.76 -20.99
N GLU A 123 21.70 -1.69 -19.99
CA GLU A 123 23.02 -1.12 -20.20
C GLU A 123 23.62 -1.74 -21.47
N LYS A 124 23.67 -0.96 -22.52
CA LYS A 124 24.56 -1.27 -23.61
C LYS A 124 25.92 -0.77 -23.18
N ASP A 125 26.81 -1.72 -23.00
CA ASP A 125 28.24 -1.54 -22.86
C ASP A 125 28.82 -0.38 -23.66
#